data_3aed921717392499515d1b7aa84cc3d3
#
_entry.id   3aed921717392499515d1b7aa84cc3d3
#
_cell.length_a   1.000
_cell.length_b   1.000
_cell.length_c   1.000
_cell.angle_alpha   90.00
_cell.angle_beta   90.00
_cell.angle_gamma   90.00
#
_symmetry.space_group_name_H-M   'P 1'
#
loop_
_entity.id
_entity.type
_entity.pdbx_description
1 polymer ?
#
loop_
_entity_poly.entity_id
_entity_poly.type
_entity_poly.pdbx_seq_one_letter_code
_entity_poly.pdbx_strand_id
1 'polypeptide(L)' 'MKISYGITVHNESIELERLLNKLITHIDEEDEIVICVDGDDEGVKTTIDDFAIDSRIVDYKRK' A
#
# COMPACT_ATOMS: atom_id res chain seq x y z
N MET A 1 1.08 9.90 17.65
CA MET A 1 -0.08 8.99 17.59
C MET A 1 0.02 8.12 16.33
N LYS A 2 -0.11 6.82 16.47
CA LYS A 2 -0.05 5.91 15.34
C LYS A 2 -1.37 5.86 14.60
N ILE A 3 -1.33 6.03 13.29
CA ILE A 3 -2.51 5.95 12.42
C ILE A 3 -2.28 4.83 11.41
N SER A 4 -3.28 3.97 11.27
CA SER A 4 -3.25 2.91 10.27
C SER A 4 -4.17 3.29 9.10
N TYR A 5 -3.60 3.40 7.91
CA TYR A 5 -4.35 3.72 6.70
C TYR A 5 -4.67 2.43 5.95
N GLY A 6 -5.95 2.11 5.83
CA GLY A 6 -6.38 0.91 5.13
C GLY A 6 -6.70 1.18 3.68
N ILE A 7 -6.12 0.40 2.79
CA ILE A 7 -6.36 0.52 1.35
C ILE A 7 -6.76 -0.84 0.81
N THR A 8 -7.87 -0.89 0.06
CA THR A 8 -8.29 -2.09 -0.65
C THR A 8 -8.06 -1.87 -2.14
N VAL A 9 -7.39 -2.80 -2.79
CA VAL A 9 -7.07 -2.69 -4.21
C VAL A 9 -7.35 -4.00 -4.92
N HIS A 10 -7.83 -3.91 -6.16
CA HIS A 10 -8.08 -5.07 -7.02
C HIS A 10 -7.06 -5.16 -8.14
N ASN A 11 -7.14 -4.24 -9.11
CA ASN A 11 -6.26 -4.22 -10.28
C ASN A 11 -5.83 -2.80 -10.67
N GLU A 12 -5.99 -1.84 -9.76
CA GLU A 12 -5.72 -0.43 -10.03
C GLU A 12 -4.27 -0.08 -9.68
N SER A 13 -3.29 -0.72 -10.33
CA SER A 13 -1.89 -0.54 -9.99
C SER A 13 -1.40 0.91 -10.14
N ILE A 14 -1.84 1.60 -11.19
CA ILE A 14 -1.42 2.98 -11.42
C ILE A 14 -1.99 3.91 -10.35
N GLU A 15 -3.25 3.73 -10.01
CA GLU A 15 -3.88 4.53 -8.97
C GLU A 15 -3.28 4.23 -7.60
N LEU A 16 -2.97 2.96 -7.34
CA LEU A 16 -2.32 2.56 -6.10
C LEU A 16 -0.96 3.25 -5.96
N GLU A 17 -0.17 3.24 -7.03
CA GLU A 17 1.13 3.90 -7.02
C GLU A 17 1.02 5.38 -6.69
N ARG A 18 0.07 6.07 -7.31
CA ARG A 18 -0.16 7.48 -7.03
C ARG A 18 -0.56 7.73 -5.59
N LEU A 19 -1.45 6.89 -5.08
CA LEU A 19 -1.93 7.03 -3.71
C LEU A 19 -0.81 6.77 -2.71
N LEU A 20 -0.01 5.74 -2.93
CA LEU A 20 1.10 5.42 -2.05
C LEU A 20 2.15 6.53 -2.03
N ASN A 21 2.48 7.08 -3.21
CA ASN A 21 3.42 8.21 -3.28
C ASN A 21 2.90 9.39 -2.47
N LYS A 22 1.63 9.68 -2.57
CA LYS A 22 1.03 10.80 -1.84
C LYS A 22 1.02 10.53 -0.33
N LEU A 23 0.63 9.33 0.07
CA LEU A 23 0.58 9.00 1.50
C LEU A 23 1.96 9.01 2.14
N ILE A 24 2.96 8.45 1.47
CA ILE A 24 4.31 8.37 2.01
C ILE A 24 4.86 9.76 2.33
N THR A 25 4.48 10.76 1.55
CA THR A 25 4.95 12.14 1.78
C THR A 25 4.18 12.86 2.87
N HIS A 26 3.05 12.32 3.33
CA HIS A 26 2.18 12.99 4.29
C HIS A 26 2.11 12.31 5.66
N ILE A 27 2.42 11.02 5.74
CA ILE A 27 2.33 10.29 7.00
C ILE A 27 3.62 10.38 7.80
N ASP A 28 3.50 10.16 9.11
CA ASP A 28 4.64 10.16 10.01
C ASP A 28 5.35 8.81 10.04
N GLU A 29 6.53 8.76 10.65
CA GLU A 29 7.31 7.52 10.76
C GLU A 29 6.59 6.44 11.55
N GLU A 30 5.76 6.81 12.49
CA GLU A 30 5.03 5.86 13.33
C GLU A 30 3.72 5.38 12.72
N ASP A 31 3.29 6.00 11.62
CA ASP A 31 2.07 5.58 10.93
C ASP A 31 2.33 4.37 10.06
N GLU A 32 1.26 3.71 9.66
CA GLU A 32 1.39 2.56 8.77
C GLU A 32 0.31 2.58 7.68
N ILE A 33 0.65 1.99 6.54
CA ILE A 33 -0.28 1.82 5.42
C ILE A 33 -0.50 0.33 5.25
N VAL A 34 -1.74 -0.11 5.48
CA VAL A 34 -2.11 -1.53 5.33
C VAL A 34 -2.78 -1.70 3.98
N ILE A 35 -2.18 -2.49 3.11
CA ILE A 35 -2.71 -2.73 1.76
C ILE A 35 -3.35 -4.10 1.71
N CYS A 36 -4.64 -4.13 1.41
CA CYS A 36 -5.39 -5.37 1.26
C CYS A 36 -5.66 -5.60 -0.23
N VAL A 37 -5.05 -6.65 -0.78
CA VAL A 37 -5.21 -6.97 -2.19
C VAL A 37 -6.32 -7.99 -2.35
N ASP A 38 -7.33 -7.63 -3.15
CA ASP A 38 -8.43 -8.53 -3.47
C ASP A 38 -8.30 -8.91 -4.95
N GLY A 39 -7.69 -10.06 -5.20
CA GLY A 39 -7.41 -10.51 -6.54
C GLY A 39 -5.96 -10.93 -6.71
N ASP A 40 -5.56 -11.10 -7.96
CA ASP A 40 -4.24 -11.65 -8.29
C ASP A 40 -3.59 -10.87 -9.44
N ASP A 41 -3.65 -9.56 -9.37
CA ASP A 41 -3.08 -8.69 -10.40
C ASP A 41 -1.57 -8.51 -10.22
N GLU A 42 -0.80 -8.88 -11.24
CA GLU A 42 0.66 -8.80 -11.19
C GLU A 42 1.16 -7.36 -11.07
N GLY A 43 0.49 -6.42 -11.73
CA GLY A 43 0.87 -5.01 -11.64
C GLY A 43 0.73 -4.47 -10.22
N VAL A 44 -0.33 -4.88 -9.54
CA VAL A 44 -0.55 -4.49 -8.14
C VAL A 44 0.54 -5.09 -7.26
N LYS A 45 0.86 -6.36 -7.45
CA LYS A 45 1.90 -7.02 -6.66
C LYS A 45 3.25 -6.34 -6.84
N THR A 46 3.60 -6.01 -8.07
CA THR A 46 4.85 -5.33 -8.37
C THR A 46 4.90 -3.96 -7.71
N THR A 47 3.80 -3.23 -7.77
CA THR A 47 3.72 -1.91 -7.14
C THR A 47 3.92 -2.01 -5.64
N ILE A 48 3.26 -2.97 -4.99
CA ILE A 48 3.41 -3.16 -3.55
C ILE A 48 4.84 -3.53 -3.20
N ASP A 49 5.46 -4.42 -3.96
CA ASP A 49 6.85 -4.82 -3.72
C ASP A 49 7.80 -3.62 -3.83
N ASP A 50 7.58 -2.75 -4.80
CA ASP A 50 8.39 -1.55 -4.97
C ASP A 50 8.29 -0.61 -3.78
N PHE A 51 7.10 -0.50 -3.18
CA PHE A 51 6.90 0.37 -2.02
C PHE A 51 7.22 -0.31 -0.70
N ALA A 52 7.35 -1.63 -0.67
CA ALA A 52 7.63 -2.39 0.55
C ALA A 52 9.01 -2.08 1.15
N ILE A 53 9.85 -1.37 0.43
CA ILE A 53 11.12 -0.86 0.95
C ILE A 53 10.86 0.08 2.15
N ASP A 54 9.76 0.80 2.12
CA ASP A 54 9.35 1.64 3.23
C ASP A 54 8.73 0.76 4.32
N SER A 55 9.30 0.80 5.51
CA SER A 55 8.86 -0.04 6.62
C SER A 55 7.44 0.25 7.10
N ARG A 56 6.86 1.37 6.68
CA ARG A 56 5.49 1.73 7.04
C ARG A 56 4.45 1.01 6.19
N ILE A 57 4.87 0.37 5.10
CA ILE A 57 3.98 -0.38 4.22
C ILE A 57 3.77 -1.79 4.75
N VAL A 58 2.52 -2.16 4.97
CA VAL A 58 2.15 -3.50 5.42
C VAL A 58 1.29 -4.15 4.33
N ASP A 59 1.78 -5.25 3.79
CA ASP A 59 1.07 -6.00 2.76
C ASP A 59 0.19 -7.05 3.43
N TYR A 60 -1.11 -6.87 3.35
CA TYR A 60 -2.07 -7.81 3.91
C TYR A 60 -2.76 -8.57 2.79
N LYS A 61 -2.44 -9.86 2.67
CA LYS A 61 -3.06 -10.71 1.64
C LYS A 61 -4.31 -11.37 2.18
N ARG A 62 -5.38 -11.13 1.49
CA ARG A 62 -6.66 -11.75 1.81
C ARG A 62 -6.85 -12.97 0.94
N LYS A 63 -7.17 -14.08 1.57
CA LYS A 63 -7.50 -15.29 0.82
C LYS A 63 -8.98 -15.34 0.52
#